data_945f2ffd0199c62d5c14679b5b444e00
#
_entry.id   945f2ffd0199c62d5c14679b5b444e00
#
_cell.length_a   1.000
_cell.length_b   1.000
_cell.length_c   1.000
_cell.angle_alpha   90.00
_cell.angle_beta   90.00
_cell.angle_gamma   90.00
#
_symmetry.space_group_name_H-M   'P 1'
#
loop_
_entity.id
_entity.type
_entity.pdbx_description
1 polymer ?
#
loop_
_entity_poly.entity_id
_entity_poly.type
_entity_poly.pdbx_seq_one_letter_code
_entity_poly.pdbx_strand_id
1 'polypeptide(L)'
;MFKIAITGPESTGKSTLAEKLAKHFNVDFIPEYSRTYLENFEGQYTENDVVEIAKGQYNLILEEEKKNPEILIADTETIVCKIWVEYVFKHSNETIDEILKQQDFDLYLLCDIDLPWVYDPLRENPNIEERKELFKIYKNTLTKMNVPFGIVRGNDEERVNNSLEIIKQYRHE
;
A
#
# COMPACT_ATOMS: atom_id res chain seq x y z
N MET A 1 -9.31 -14.04 -10.64
CA MET A 1 -8.34 -12.94 -10.34
C MET A 1 -8.01 -12.99 -8.85
N PHE A 2 -6.73 -13.02 -8.48
CA PHE A 2 -6.27 -12.93 -7.09
C PHE A 2 -5.64 -11.56 -6.87
N LYS A 3 -6.19 -10.76 -5.93
CA LYS A 3 -5.84 -9.35 -5.74
C LYS A 3 -4.95 -9.16 -4.52
N ILE A 4 -3.76 -8.58 -4.73
CA ILE A 4 -2.73 -8.36 -3.71
C ILE A 4 -2.51 -6.85 -3.56
N ALA A 5 -2.69 -6.34 -2.35
CA ALA A 5 -2.29 -4.98 -1.98
C ALA A 5 -0.97 -5.01 -1.20
N ILE A 6 -0.02 -4.16 -1.58
CA ILE A 6 1.21 -3.96 -0.83
C ILE A 6 1.06 -2.67 -0.04
N THR A 7 1.12 -2.75 1.28
CA THR A 7 0.82 -1.63 2.17
C THR A 7 1.87 -1.48 3.29
N GLY A 8 1.83 -0.39 4.01
CA GLY A 8 2.75 -0.13 5.12
C GLY A 8 3.37 1.27 5.09
N PRO A 9 4.16 1.63 6.12
CA PRO A 9 4.78 2.94 6.23
C PRO A 9 5.72 3.29 5.07
N GLU A 10 6.13 4.54 5.00
CA GLU A 10 7.12 5.03 4.05
C GLU A 10 8.48 4.32 4.22
N SER A 11 9.24 4.27 3.13
CA SER A 11 10.61 3.68 3.10
C SER A 11 10.67 2.23 3.56
N THR A 12 9.64 1.45 3.27
CA THR A 12 9.57 0.01 3.57
C THR A 12 9.71 -0.88 2.33
N GLY A 13 10.09 -0.30 1.18
CA GLY A 13 10.37 -1.04 -0.05
C GLY A 13 9.13 -1.58 -0.78
N LYS A 14 7.95 -0.96 -0.60
CA LYS A 14 6.69 -1.36 -1.25
C LYS A 14 6.81 -1.41 -2.77
N SER A 15 7.23 -0.31 -3.41
CA SER A 15 7.34 -0.22 -4.88
C SER A 15 8.34 -1.20 -5.45
N THR A 16 9.50 -1.36 -4.81
CA THR A 16 10.49 -2.37 -5.21
C THR A 16 9.93 -3.79 -5.10
N LEU A 17 9.14 -4.07 -4.05
CA LEU A 17 8.50 -5.36 -3.89
C LEU A 17 7.43 -5.58 -4.95
N ALA A 18 6.60 -4.57 -5.24
CA ALA A 18 5.58 -4.62 -6.29
C ALA A 18 6.20 -4.97 -7.65
N GLU A 19 7.27 -4.27 -8.03
CA GLU A 19 8.00 -4.52 -9.27
C GLU A 19 8.56 -5.96 -9.35
N LYS A 20 9.18 -6.44 -8.25
CA LYS A 20 9.77 -7.79 -8.22
C LYS A 20 8.70 -8.89 -8.27
N LEU A 21 7.58 -8.72 -7.56
CA LEU A 21 6.46 -9.67 -7.61
C LEU A 21 5.77 -9.65 -8.98
N ALA A 22 5.55 -8.47 -9.57
CA ALA A 22 5.01 -8.34 -10.91
C ALA A 22 5.86 -9.08 -11.95
N LYS A 23 7.18 -8.90 -11.87
CA LYS A 23 8.13 -9.64 -12.72
C LYS A 23 8.08 -11.16 -12.48
N HIS A 24 7.96 -11.60 -11.23
CA HIS A 24 7.88 -13.03 -10.89
C HIS A 24 6.63 -13.68 -11.48
N PHE A 25 5.47 -13.00 -11.40
CA PHE A 25 4.20 -13.50 -11.93
C PHE A 25 3.98 -13.16 -13.41
N ASN A 26 4.90 -12.42 -14.04
CA ASN A 26 4.80 -11.94 -15.42
C ASN A 26 3.51 -11.15 -15.69
N VAL A 27 3.22 -10.22 -14.78
CA VAL A 27 2.08 -9.27 -14.86
C VAL A 27 2.59 -7.84 -14.67
N ASP A 28 1.77 -6.86 -15.00
CA ASP A 28 1.99 -5.47 -14.60
C ASP A 28 1.55 -5.26 -13.16
N PHE A 29 2.05 -4.21 -12.50
CA PHE A 29 1.56 -3.76 -11.20
C PHE A 29 0.97 -2.36 -11.30
N ILE A 30 0.04 -2.05 -10.41
CA ILE A 30 -0.57 -0.73 -10.30
C ILE A 30 0.38 0.14 -9.46
N PRO A 31 0.93 1.23 -10.02
CA PRO A 31 1.84 2.11 -9.29
C PRO A 31 1.13 2.94 -8.24
N GLU A 32 1.90 3.45 -7.28
CA GLU A 32 1.43 4.41 -6.27
C GLU A 32 1.03 5.74 -6.92
N TYR A 33 -0.28 6.02 -6.94
CA TYR A 33 -0.82 7.23 -7.58
C TYR A 33 -0.37 8.53 -6.88
N SER A 34 -0.16 8.49 -5.57
CA SER A 34 0.30 9.65 -4.79
C SER A 34 1.60 10.24 -5.34
N ARG A 35 2.51 9.39 -5.84
CA ARG A 35 3.78 9.81 -6.41
C ARG A 35 3.56 10.65 -7.66
N THR A 36 2.75 10.19 -8.59
CA THR A 36 2.39 10.94 -9.81
C THR A 36 1.65 12.24 -9.48
N TYR A 37 0.76 12.20 -8.49
CA TYR A 37 -0.01 13.38 -8.08
C TYR A 37 0.88 14.46 -7.48
N LEU A 38 1.84 14.07 -6.61
CA LEU A 38 2.68 15.00 -5.85
C LEU A 38 3.97 15.44 -6.57
N GLU A 39 4.43 14.71 -7.59
CA GLU A 39 5.66 15.08 -8.34
C GLU A 39 5.62 16.48 -8.94
N ASN A 40 4.44 16.94 -9.36
CA ASN A 40 4.24 18.26 -9.94
C ASN A 40 3.41 19.19 -9.04
N PHE A 41 3.29 18.84 -7.76
CA PHE A 41 2.49 19.60 -6.81
C PHE A 41 3.32 20.73 -6.20
N GLU A 42 2.86 21.97 -6.36
CA GLU A 42 3.49 23.14 -5.76
C GLU A 42 2.77 23.52 -4.45
N GLY A 43 3.51 23.54 -3.36
CA GLY A 43 3.00 23.97 -2.05
C GLY A 43 2.75 22.82 -1.07
N GLN A 44 1.91 23.09 -0.07
CA GLN A 44 1.51 22.10 0.93
C GLN A 44 0.21 21.43 0.48
N TYR A 45 0.17 20.09 0.50
CA TYR A 45 -1.05 19.35 0.22
C TYR A 45 -2.09 19.55 1.33
N THR A 46 -3.34 19.42 0.97
CA THR A 46 -4.51 19.51 1.84
C THR A 46 -5.15 18.12 2.01
N GLU A 47 -6.09 17.99 2.92
CA GLU A 47 -6.90 16.79 3.05
C GLU A 47 -7.62 16.43 1.72
N ASN A 48 -8.11 17.44 1.00
CA ASN A 48 -8.77 17.21 -0.28
C ASN A 48 -7.82 16.59 -1.32
N ASP A 49 -6.54 16.92 -1.30
CA ASP A 49 -5.54 16.30 -2.17
C ASP A 49 -5.38 14.81 -1.85
N VAL A 50 -5.40 14.45 -0.55
CA VAL A 50 -5.36 13.03 -0.15
C VAL A 50 -6.62 12.28 -0.58
N VAL A 51 -7.79 12.93 -0.56
CA VAL A 51 -9.04 12.36 -1.10
C VAL A 51 -8.92 12.12 -2.61
N GLU A 52 -8.40 13.08 -3.37
CA GLU A 52 -8.18 12.92 -4.82
C GLU A 52 -7.15 11.83 -5.12
N ILE A 53 -6.09 11.70 -4.30
CA ILE A 53 -5.13 10.60 -4.39
C ILE A 53 -5.84 9.25 -4.16
N ALA A 54 -6.69 9.14 -3.14
CA ALA A 54 -7.44 7.91 -2.87
C ALA A 54 -8.35 7.52 -4.04
N LYS A 55 -9.07 8.48 -4.62
CA LYS A 55 -9.90 8.27 -5.81
C LYS A 55 -9.07 7.83 -7.02
N GLY A 56 -7.93 8.50 -7.24
CA GLY A 56 -7.02 8.17 -8.33
C GLY A 56 -6.46 6.76 -8.23
N GLN A 57 -5.99 6.36 -7.04
CA GLN A 57 -5.51 5.00 -6.77
C GLN A 57 -6.61 3.97 -6.99
N TYR A 58 -7.81 4.22 -6.48
CA TYR A 58 -8.95 3.32 -6.66
C TYR A 58 -9.34 3.17 -8.13
N ASN A 59 -9.36 4.27 -8.89
CA ASN A 59 -9.65 4.22 -10.31
C ASN A 59 -8.61 3.37 -11.09
N LEU A 60 -7.31 3.48 -10.76
CA LEU A 60 -6.28 2.62 -11.37
C LEU A 60 -6.54 1.13 -11.08
N ILE A 61 -6.97 0.80 -9.86
CA ILE A 61 -7.33 -0.57 -9.48
C ILE A 61 -8.50 -1.06 -10.33
N LEU A 62 -9.58 -0.26 -10.43
CA LEU A 62 -10.75 -0.62 -11.24
C LEU A 62 -10.42 -0.79 -12.73
N GLU A 63 -9.53 0.03 -13.29
CA GLU A 63 -9.10 -0.11 -14.69
C GLU A 63 -8.30 -1.41 -14.91
N GLU A 64 -7.45 -1.80 -13.95
CA GLU A 64 -6.71 -3.06 -14.05
C GLU A 64 -7.63 -4.28 -13.88
N GLU A 65 -8.62 -4.20 -12.99
CA GLU A 65 -9.63 -5.26 -12.81
C GLU A 65 -10.41 -5.56 -14.09
N LYS A 66 -10.71 -4.54 -14.91
CA LYS A 66 -11.42 -4.71 -16.19
C LYS A 66 -10.65 -5.58 -17.19
N LYS A 67 -9.33 -5.63 -17.08
CA LYS A 67 -8.48 -6.51 -17.91
C LYS A 67 -8.57 -7.99 -17.48
N ASN A 68 -9.17 -8.26 -16.32
CA ASN A 68 -9.34 -9.58 -15.71
C ASN A 68 -8.03 -10.39 -15.64
N PRO A 69 -6.94 -9.85 -15.07
CA PRO A 69 -5.70 -10.57 -14.92
C PRO A 69 -5.87 -11.74 -13.96
N GLU A 70 -5.01 -12.75 -14.07
CA GLU A 70 -5.00 -13.86 -13.08
C GLU A 70 -4.60 -13.36 -11.69
N ILE A 71 -3.60 -12.48 -11.64
CA ILE A 71 -3.11 -11.81 -10.42
C ILE A 71 -3.09 -10.31 -10.67
N LEU A 72 -3.59 -9.55 -9.71
CA LEU A 72 -3.51 -8.08 -9.66
C LEU A 72 -2.62 -7.69 -8.47
N ILE A 73 -1.64 -6.82 -8.68
CA ILE A 73 -0.73 -6.32 -7.65
C ILE A 73 -0.84 -4.79 -7.60
N ALA A 74 -1.20 -4.25 -6.44
CA ALA A 74 -1.24 -2.81 -6.22
C ALA A 74 -0.10 -2.37 -5.29
N ASP A 75 0.73 -1.42 -5.76
CA ASP A 75 1.65 -0.68 -4.91
C ASP A 75 0.86 0.43 -4.22
N THR A 76 0.48 0.17 -3.00
CA THR A 76 -0.46 0.93 -2.18
C THR A 76 -1.93 0.81 -2.58
N GLU A 77 -2.79 1.21 -1.66
CA GLU A 77 -4.25 1.20 -1.78
C GLU A 77 -4.88 2.19 -0.76
N THR A 78 -6.20 2.23 -0.65
CA THR A 78 -6.93 3.26 0.12
C THR A 78 -6.62 3.28 1.62
N ILE A 79 -6.15 2.19 2.24
CA ILE A 79 -5.74 2.19 3.67
C ILE A 79 -4.60 3.20 3.90
N VAL A 80 -3.69 3.34 2.94
CA VAL A 80 -2.60 4.33 3.03
C VAL A 80 -3.17 5.74 3.14
N CYS A 81 -4.13 6.11 2.30
CA CYS A 81 -4.80 7.42 2.35
C CYS A 81 -5.61 7.61 3.63
N LYS A 82 -6.31 6.56 4.09
CA LYS A 82 -7.03 6.59 5.36
C LYS A 82 -6.09 6.88 6.52
N ILE A 83 -5.01 6.14 6.64
CA ILE A 83 -4.03 6.34 7.72
C ILE A 83 -3.37 7.71 7.59
N TRP A 84 -3.06 8.16 6.39
CA TRP A 84 -2.50 9.48 6.13
C TRP A 84 -3.42 10.59 6.66
N VAL A 85 -4.71 10.58 6.30
CA VAL A 85 -5.65 11.59 6.79
C VAL A 85 -5.79 11.52 8.31
N GLU A 86 -5.99 10.36 8.89
CA GLU A 86 -6.14 10.19 10.33
C GLU A 86 -4.88 10.59 11.11
N TYR A 87 -3.68 10.32 10.55
CA TYR A 87 -2.42 10.65 11.20
C TYR A 87 -2.09 12.14 11.12
N VAL A 88 -2.31 12.79 9.98
CA VAL A 88 -1.96 14.19 9.76
C VAL A 88 -3.07 15.14 10.22
N PHE A 89 -4.32 14.89 9.80
CA PHE A 89 -5.44 15.79 10.05
C PHE A 89 -6.24 15.43 11.31
N LYS A 90 -5.95 14.28 11.95
CA LYS A 90 -6.50 13.84 13.26
C LYS A 90 -8.00 13.55 13.25
N HIS A 91 -8.58 13.24 12.12
CA HIS A 91 -9.97 12.77 11.97
C HIS A 91 -10.11 11.82 10.77
N SER A 92 -11.21 11.08 10.71
CA SER A 92 -11.54 10.25 9.55
C SER A 92 -12.16 11.07 8.43
N ASN A 93 -12.05 10.57 7.19
CA ASN A 93 -12.71 11.16 6.01
C ASN A 93 -13.72 10.19 5.45
N GLU A 94 -14.98 10.61 5.34
CA GLU A 94 -16.10 9.77 4.93
C GLU A 94 -15.93 9.24 3.50
N THR A 95 -15.44 10.07 2.57
CA THR A 95 -15.21 9.66 1.18
C THR A 95 -14.16 8.56 1.08
N ILE A 96 -13.05 8.67 1.83
CA ILE A 96 -12.01 7.62 1.87
C ILE A 96 -12.57 6.34 2.50
N ASP A 97 -13.35 6.45 3.56
CA ASP A 97 -13.99 5.30 4.20
C ASP A 97 -15.00 4.59 3.28
N GLU A 98 -15.71 5.34 2.44
CA GLU A 98 -16.62 4.78 1.41
C GLU A 98 -15.86 4.06 0.30
N ILE A 99 -14.75 4.62 -0.20
CA ILE A 99 -13.88 3.96 -1.18
C ILE A 99 -13.34 2.66 -0.59
N LEU A 100 -12.84 2.71 0.65
CA LEU A 100 -12.27 1.55 1.32
C LEU A 100 -13.27 0.40 1.46
N LYS A 101 -14.55 0.68 1.71
CA LYS A 101 -15.62 -0.34 1.78
C LYS A 101 -15.89 -1.03 0.45
N GLN A 102 -15.50 -0.42 -0.68
CA GLN A 102 -15.67 -0.98 -2.03
C GLN A 102 -14.47 -1.81 -2.49
N GLN A 103 -13.34 -1.73 -1.78
CA GLN A 103 -12.14 -2.51 -2.09
C GLN A 103 -12.25 -3.92 -1.49
N ASP A 104 -11.83 -4.93 -2.27
CA ASP A 104 -11.92 -6.34 -1.92
C ASP A 104 -10.63 -7.08 -2.31
N PHE A 105 -9.51 -6.72 -1.70
CA PHE A 105 -8.26 -7.45 -1.87
C PHE A 105 -8.29 -8.80 -1.13
N ASP A 106 -7.80 -9.85 -1.82
CA ASP A 106 -7.69 -11.18 -1.25
C ASP A 106 -6.55 -11.29 -0.23
N LEU A 107 -5.51 -10.45 -0.37
CA LEU A 107 -4.35 -10.45 0.50
C LEU A 107 -3.72 -9.06 0.60
N TYR A 108 -3.39 -8.65 1.82
CA TYR A 108 -2.55 -7.48 2.09
C TYR A 108 -1.15 -7.92 2.51
N LEU A 109 -0.13 -7.42 1.84
CA LEU A 109 1.28 -7.56 2.21
C LEU A 109 1.72 -6.33 2.99
N LEU A 110 1.73 -6.42 4.33
CA LEU A 110 2.17 -5.34 5.20
C LEU A 110 3.69 -5.33 5.31
N CYS A 111 4.34 -4.39 4.66
CA CYS A 111 5.79 -4.24 4.70
C CYS A 111 6.29 -3.77 6.06
N ASP A 112 7.18 -4.54 6.71
CA ASP A 112 7.80 -4.18 7.98
C ASP A 112 8.82 -3.05 7.79
N ILE A 113 9.15 -2.37 8.90
CA ILE A 113 10.07 -1.23 8.97
C ILE A 113 11.53 -1.67 9.20
N ASP A 114 11.87 -2.88 8.82
CA ASP A 114 13.20 -3.50 8.97
C ASP A 114 14.23 -3.03 7.93
N LEU A 115 13.80 -2.24 6.93
CA LEU A 115 14.71 -1.58 6.00
C LEU A 115 15.15 -0.20 6.50
N PRO A 116 16.39 0.22 6.19
CA PRO A 116 16.87 1.56 6.54
C PRO A 116 16.03 2.64 5.86
N TRP A 117 15.93 3.79 6.52
CA TRP A 117 15.34 4.97 5.90
C TRP A 117 16.20 5.44 4.72
N VAL A 118 15.56 5.68 3.60
CA VAL A 118 16.17 6.31 2.44
C VAL A 118 15.47 7.63 2.17
N TYR A 119 16.25 8.71 2.06
CA TYR A 119 15.69 10.03 1.76
C TYR A 119 14.96 10.05 0.41
N ASP A 120 13.82 10.67 0.40
CA ASP A 120 12.99 10.93 -0.77
C ASP A 120 12.20 12.22 -0.48
N PRO A 121 12.12 13.19 -1.41
CA PRO A 121 11.44 14.47 -1.17
C PRO A 121 9.96 14.33 -0.77
N LEU A 122 9.32 13.23 -1.12
CA LEU A 122 7.91 12.96 -0.81
C LEU A 122 7.70 12.16 0.48
N ARG A 123 8.75 11.95 1.29
CA ARG A 123 8.68 11.19 2.56
C ARG A 123 8.81 12.13 3.75
N GLU A 124 7.94 11.97 4.72
CA GLU A 124 7.78 12.89 5.85
C GLU A 124 8.24 12.32 7.20
N ASN A 125 8.37 10.99 7.34
CA ASN A 125 8.57 10.32 8.63
C ASN A 125 9.94 9.63 8.75
N PRO A 126 11.06 10.37 8.85
CA PRO A 126 12.40 9.78 8.99
C PRO A 126 12.64 9.16 10.39
N ASN A 127 11.86 9.55 11.40
CA ASN A 127 12.02 9.10 12.77
C ASN A 127 11.58 7.64 12.93
N ILE A 128 12.46 6.81 13.48
CA ILE A 128 12.17 5.37 13.65
C ILE A 128 11.00 5.11 14.61
N GLU A 129 10.80 5.93 15.63
CA GLU A 129 9.69 5.76 16.58
C GLU A 129 8.35 6.10 15.91
N GLU A 130 8.28 7.12 15.07
CA GLU A 130 7.10 7.45 14.26
C GLU A 130 6.80 6.32 13.26
N ARG A 131 7.81 5.76 12.62
CA ARG A 131 7.65 4.60 11.72
C ARG A 131 7.12 3.38 12.47
N LYS A 132 7.57 3.11 13.70
CA LYS A 132 7.05 2.04 14.57
C LYS A 132 5.58 2.28 14.93
N GLU A 133 5.23 3.52 15.24
CA GLU A 133 3.85 3.92 15.52
C GLU A 133 2.96 3.70 14.29
N LEU A 134 3.36 4.22 13.13
CA LEU A 134 2.65 4.01 11.87
C LEU A 134 2.49 2.52 11.55
N PHE A 135 3.53 1.71 11.69
CA PHE A 135 3.43 0.27 11.46
C PHE A 135 2.37 -0.39 12.36
N LYS A 136 2.31 0.00 13.65
CA LYS A 136 1.27 -0.48 14.58
C LYS A 136 -0.12 -0.05 14.12
N ILE A 137 -0.27 1.19 13.62
CA ILE A 137 -1.54 1.70 13.09
C ILE A 137 -1.97 0.85 11.89
N TYR A 138 -1.10 0.61 10.90
CA TYR A 138 -1.39 -0.25 9.75
C TYR A 138 -1.84 -1.64 10.19
N LYS A 139 -1.06 -2.30 11.05
CA LYS A 139 -1.38 -3.64 11.56
C LYS A 139 -2.74 -3.68 12.28
N ASN A 140 -3.01 -2.70 13.13
CA ASN A 140 -4.27 -2.61 13.86
C ASN A 140 -5.45 -2.36 12.91
N THR A 141 -5.28 -1.53 11.89
CA THR A 141 -6.29 -1.24 10.87
C THR A 141 -6.67 -2.51 10.11
N LEU A 142 -5.68 -3.24 9.56
CA LEU A 142 -5.90 -4.52 8.88
C LEU A 142 -6.58 -5.56 9.78
N THR A 143 -6.14 -5.64 11.05
CA THR A 143 -6.76 -6.55 12.03
C THR A 143 -8.23 -6.19 12.31
N LYS A 144 -8.54 -4.90 12.48
CA LYS A 144 -9.91 -4.43 12.72
C LYS A 144 -10.81 -4.64 11.50
N MET A 145 -10.28 -4.48 10.31
CA MET A 145 -11.00 -4.75 9.07
C MET A 145 -11.26 -6.25 8.85
N ASN A 146 -10.59 -7.11 9.63
CA ASN A 146 -10.68 -8.56 9.51
C ASN A 146 -10.38 -9.08 8.08
N VAL A 147 -9.38 -8.49 7.44
CA VAL A 147 -8.92 -8.88 6.09
C VAL A 147 -7.68 -9.78 6.17
N PRO A 148 -7.45 -10.67 5.20
CA PRO A 148 -6.24 -11.48 5.15
C PRO A 148 -5.00 -10.60 4.97
N PHE A 149 -3.99 -10.75 5.84
CA PHE A 149 -2.72 -10.07 5.66
C PHE A 149 -1.53 -10.86 6.19
N GLY A 150 -0.36 -10.64 5.60
CA GLY A 150 0.93 -11.14 6.07
C GLY A 150 1.93 -10.01 6.25
N ILE A 151 2.83 -10.15 7.23
CA ILE A 151 3.91 -9.18 7.47
C ILE A 151 5.13 -9.59 6.67
N VAL A 152 5.55 -8.71 5.76
CA VAL A 152 6.69 -8.92 4.88
C VAL A 152 7.97 -8.39 5.52
N ARG A 153 9.00 -9.23 5.61
CA ARG A 153 10.30 -8.96 6.24
C ARG A 153 11.46 -9.35 5.36
N GLY A 154 12.65 -8.96 5.81
CA GLY A 154 13.91 -9.22 5.12
C GLY A 154 14.26 -8.13 4.13
N ASN A 155 15.41 -8.26 3.49
CA ASN A 155 15.90 -7.36 2.45
C ASN A 155 15.97 -8.07 1.11
N ASP A 156 15.95 -7.31 0.03
CA ASP A 156 16.09 -7.78 -1.34
C ASP A 156 15.35 -9.10 -1.68
N GLU A 157 16.08 -10.18 -1.91
CA GLU A 157 15.53 -11.49 -2.27
C GLU A 157 14.80 -12.16 -1.11
N GLU A 158 15.27 -11.99 0.13
CA GLU A 158 14.58 -12.53 1.31
C GLU A 158 13.16 -11.98 1.42
N ARG A 159 13.01 -10.67 1.16
CA ARG A 159 11.71 -9.98 1.18
C ARG A 159 10.77 -10.52 0.12
N VAL A 160 11.27 -10.76 -1.08
CA VAL A 160 10.49 -11.39 -2.16
C VAL A 160 10.09 -12.81 -1.79
N ASN A 161 11.03 -13.63 -1.34
CA ASN A 161 10.76 -15.02 -0.95
C ASN A 161 9.75 -15.11 0.20
N ASN A 162 9.89 -14.26 1.22
CA ASN A 162 8.93 -14.18 2.32
C ASN A 162 7.53 -13.80 1.80
N SER A 163 7.44 -12.86 0.86
CA SER A 163 6.16 -12.48 0.24
C SER A 163 5.55 -13.61 -0.57
N LEU A 164 6.35 -14.35 -1.33
CA LEU A 164 5.87 -15.49 -2.12
C LEU A 164 5.36 -16.63 -1.23
N GLU A 165 6.01 -16.89 -0.09
CA GLU A 165 5.53 -17.86 0.91
C GLU A 165 4.17 -17.44 1.49
N ILE A 166 4.00 -16.14 1.82
CA ILE A 166 2.73 -15.62 2.29
C ILE A 166 1.66 -15.77 1.20
N ILE A 167 1.94 -15.35 -0.03
CA ILE A 167 0.99 -15.45 -1.16
C ILE A 167 0.54 -16.90 -1.35
N LYS A 168 1.47 -17.86 -1.34
CA LYS A 168 1.17 -19.28 -1.48
C LYS A 168 0.20 -19.81 -0.42
N GLN A 169 0.32 -19.35 0.84
CA GLN A 169 -0.58 -19.74 1.93
C GLN A 169 -2.03 -19.32 1.68
N TYR A 170 -2.25 -18.15 1.05
CA TYR A 170 -3.59 -17.59 0.83
C TYR A 170 -4.17 -17.92 -0.54
N ARG A 171 -3.33 -18.23 -1.53
CA ARG A 171 -3.80 -18.58 -2.88
C ARG A 171 -4.23 -20.05 -3.02
N HIS A 172 -3.99 -20.87 -1.98
CA HIS A 172 -4.34 -22.30 -1.97
C HIS A 172 -3.71 -23.11 -3.13
N GLU A 173 -2.47 -22.82 -3.48
CA GLU A 173 -1.66 -23.58 -4.45
C GLU A 173 -0.87 -24.71 -3.80
#